data_e60ed81b8d52af48701f13da22c89cab
#
_entry.id   e60ed81b8d52af48701f13da22c89cab
#
_cell.length_a   1.000
_cell.length_b   1.000
_cell.length_c   1.000
_cell.angle_alpha   90.00
_cell.angle_beta   90.00
_cell.angle_gamma   90.00
#
_symmetry.space_group_name_H-M   'P 1'
#
loop_
_entity.id
_entity.type
_entity.pdbx_description
1 polymer ?
#
loop_
_entity_poly.entity_id
_entity_poly.type
_entity_poly.pdbx_seq_one_letter_code
_entity_poly.pdbx_strand_id
1 'polypeptide(L)'
;MRIKLIRCIELKAIVTLSLVLINSGNLLIGSNLFIRDNNDLSADTILRYNHYPTGKLYVYYSKDQTNQSSPAVIFFFGGGWNSGSPKQFESQASYLNKYGVTVVLADYRTQKNAGTTPKEALMDAKSAMRYLKQHAMSIHVDPDKILAGGGSAGGHLAAATAFCHQINNPEDDLNVSSIPKALILFNPVIDNGPHGYGFDRVKDYYRDFSPIHNIKKDAPPAIFFLGSEDNIAVSYTHLRAHE
;
A
#
# COMPACT_ATOMS: atom_id res chain seq x y z
N MET A 1 -23.55 -5.24 -7.14
CA MET A 1 -22.62 -4.08 -7.08
C MET A 1 -21.96 -3.96 -8.46
N ARG A 2 -22.32 -2.95 -9.26
CA ARG A 2 -21.74 -2.81 -10.60
C ARG A 2 -20.32 -2.29 -10.48
N ILE A 3 -19.34 -3.13 -10.78
CA ILE A 3 -17.96 -2.71 -10.99
C ILE A 3 -17.94 -1.89 -12.28
N LYS A 4 -17.89 -0.56 -12.17
CA LYS A 4 -17.60 0.28 -13.32
C LYS A 4 -16.13 0.11 -13.67
N LEU A 5 -15.87 -0.66 -14.73
CA LEU A 5 -14.58 -0.64 -15.39
C LEU A 5 -14.34 0.80 -15.87
N ILE A 6 -13.40 1.50 -15.27
CA ILE A 6 -12.93 2.78 -15.78
C ILE A 6 -12.14 2.50 -17.04
N ARG A 7 -12.78 2.73 -18.21
CA ARG A 7 -12.11 2.75 -19.51
C ARG A 7 -11.19 3.97 -19.56
N CYS A 8 -10.00 3.71 -20.09
CA CYS A 8 -9.00 4.67 -20.55
C CYS A 8 -8.15 5.37 -19.47
N ILE A 9 -7.06 4.74 -19.17
CA ILE A 9 -5.71 5.31 -19.35
C ILE A 9 -4.90 4.12 -19.84
N GLU A 10 -4.30 4.25 -21.01
CA GLU A 10 -3.59 3.27 -21.80
C GLU A 10 -3.14 1.96 -21.11
N LEU A 11 -3.85 0.89 -21.41
CA LEU A 11 -3.61 -0.48 -20.93
C LEU A 11 -2.16 -0.98 -21.16
N LYS A 12 -1.42 -0.35 -22.08
CA LYS A 12 -0.02 -0.66 -22.39
C LYS A 12 0.95 -0.34 -21.24
N ALA A 13 0.68 0.69 -20.46
CA ALA A 13 1.56 1.06 -19.34
C ALA A 13 1.42 0.11 -18.13
N ILE A 14 0.27 -0.54 -17.99
CA ILE A 14 -0.05 -1.41 -16.85
C ILE A 14 0.48 -2.84 -17.07
N VAL A 15 0.46 -3.34 -18.32
CA VAL A 15 0.96 -4.69 -18.65
C VAL A 15 2.48 -4.81 -18.50
N THR A 16 3.24 -3.72 -18.70
CA THR A 16 4.69 -3.71 -18.50
C THR A 16 5.08 -3.79 -17.02
N LEU A 17 4.17 -3.46 -16.10
CA LEU A 17 4.41 -3.52 -14.66
C LEU A 17 4.47 -4.97 -14.13
N SER A 18 3.81 -5.90 -14.80
CA SER A 18 3.77 -7.33 -14.40
C SER A 18 5.05 -8.10 -14.75
N LEU A 19 5.83 -7.63 -15.72
CA LEU A 19 7.01 -8.34 -16.24
C LEU A 19 8.33 -7.98 -15.55
N VAL A 20 8.36 -6.96 -14.69
CA VAL A 20 9.58 -6.54 -13.96
C VAL A 20 9.85 -7.39 -12.70
N LEU A 21 8.97 -8.33 -12.35
CA LEU A 21 9.11 -9.15 -11.14
C LEU A 21 9.99 -10.40 -11.30
N ILE A 22 10.50 -10.71 -12.50
CA ILE A 22 11.34 -11.90 -12.73
C ILE A 22 12.56 -11.50 -13.58
N ASN A 23 13.61 -10.99 -12.97
CA ASN A 23 14.99 -11.27 -13.37
C ASN A 23 16.00 -10.63 -12.40
N SER A 24 16.45 -11.40 -11.42
CA SER A 24 17.68 -11.14 -10.68
C SER A 24 18.80 -11.96 -11.31
N GLY A 25 19.39 -11.44 -12.36
CA GLY A 25 20.59 -11.96 -12.99
C GLY A 25 21.71 -10.93 -12.94
N ASN A 26 22.80 -11.25 -12.23
CA ASN A 26 24.00 -10.45 -12.08
C ASN A 26 24.60 -10.02 -13.41
N LEU A 27 24.89 -8.73 -13.57
CA LEU A 27 25.88 -8.23 -14.49
C LEU A 27 26.90 -7.39 -13.72
N LEU A 28 28.10 -7.97 -13.55
CA LEU A 28 29.30 -7.31 -13.01
C LEU A 28 29.89 -6.38 -14.07
N ILE A 29 29.91 -5.08 -13.85
CA ILE A 29 30.91 -4.17 -14.46
C ILE A 29 31.41 -3.23 -13.36
N GLY A 30 32.72 -3.17 -13.27
CA GLY A 30 33.54 -2.70 -12.18
C GLY A 30 33.48 -1.22 -11.79
N SER A 31 34.06 -1.03 -10.63
CA SER A 31 34.60 0.16 -9.96
C SER A 31 33.63 0.99 -9.10
N ASN A 32 34.04 1.03 -7.83
CA ASN A 32 33.52 1.70 -6.65
C ASN A 32 32.52 0.93 -5.84
N LEU A 33 33.08 0.09 -4.97
CA LEU A 33 32.40 -0.60 -3.88
C LEU A 33 32.01 0.43 -2.80
N PHE A 34 30.94 1.20 -3.05
CA PHE A 34 30.12 1.71 -1.95
C PHE A 34 29.24 0.54 -1.53
N ILE A 35 29.50 -0.04 -0.37
CA ILE A 35 28.55 -0.91 0.32
C ILE A 35 27.36 -0.01 0.62
N ARG A 36 26.39 0.03 -0.29
CA ARG A 36 25.05 0.58 0.01
C ARG A 36 24.44 -0.34 1.04
N ASP A 37 24.22 0.20 2.22
CA ASP A 37 23.39 -0.44 3.24
C ASP A 37 22.07 -0.87 2.56
N ASN A 38 21.66 -2.12 2.72
CA ASN A 38 20.52 -2.71 1.99
C ASN A 38 19.16 -2.01 2.27
N ASN A 39 19.16 -0.92 3.00
CA ASN A 39 18.00 -0.10 3.37
C ASN A 39 17.98 1.30 2.74
N ASP A 40 18.96 1.68 1.93
CA ASP A 40 18.95 2.99 1.29
C ASP A 40 17.96 3.04 0.13
N LEU A 41 16.78 3.65 0.42
CA LEU A 41 15.79 4.03 -0.59
C LEU A 41 16.23 5.35 -1.25
N SER A 42 16.10 5.43 -2.57
CA SER A 42 16.46 6.63 -3.36
C SER A 42 15.36 7.70 -3.34
N ALA A 43 14.64 7.84 -2.23
CA ALA A 43 13.57 8.81 -2.09
C ALA A 43 14.08 10.26 -2.15
N ASP A 44 13.26 11.15 -2.73
CA ASP A 44 13.55 12.58 -2.80
C ASP A 44 13.46 13.24 -1.41
N THR A 45 12.55 12.73 -0.54
CA THR A 45 12.31 13.26 0.82
C THR A 45 11.80 12.14 1.74
N ILE A 46 12.10 12.27 3.04
CA ILE A 46 11.57 11.37 4.08
C ILE A 46 10.79 12.22 5.08
N LEU A 47 9.50 11.87 5.25
CA LEU A 47 8.63 12.45 6.27
C LEU A 47 8.45 11.48 7.43
N ARG A 48 8.10 12.00 8.61
CA ARG A 48 7.77 11.17 9.78
C ARG A 48 6.32 11.38 10.17
N TYR A 49 5.52 10.31 10.13
CA TYR A 49 4.10 10.36 10.47
C TYR A 49 3.82 9.96 11.92
N ASN A 50 4.80 9.40 12.63
CA ASN A 50 4.75 9.13 14.06
C ASN A 50 6.16 9.09 14.67
N HIS A 51 6.25 8.86 15.98
CA HIS A 51 7.51 8.85 16.74
C HIS A 51 8.28 7.52 16.67
N TYR A 52 7.69 6.45 16.17
CA TYR A 52 8.38 5.16 16.04
C TYR A 52 9.48 5.22 14.99
N PRO A 53 10.56 4.42 15.13
CA PRO A 53 11.63 4.36 14.14
C PRO A 53 11.13 4.03 12.73
N THR A 54 10.07 3.22 12.63
CA THR A 54 9.39 2.84 11.38
C THR A 54 8.36 3.85 10.90
N GLY A 55 8.10 4.92 11.65
CA GLY A 55 7.13 5.96 11.31
C GLY A 55 7.59 6.86 10.16
N LYS A 56 8.02 6.29 9.03
CA LYS A 56 8.61 7.00 7.90
C LYS A 56 7.77 6.85 6.63
N LEU A 57 7.71 7.93 5.86
CA LEU A 57 7.19 7.97 4.50
C LEU A 57 8.31 8.40 3.57
N TYR A 58 8.66 7.56 2.62
CA TYR A 58 9.66 7.82 1.60
C TYR A 58 8.97 8.38 0.37
N VAL A 59 9.18 9.65 0.07
CA VAL A 59 8.48 10.39 -0.98
C VAL A 59 9.32 10.45 -2.25
N TYR A 60 8.73 10.03 -3.36
CA TYR A 60 9.25 10.16 -4.72
C TYR A 60 8.36 11.15 -5.46
N TYR A 61 8.82 12.38 -5.65
CA TYR A 61 8.02 13.41 -6.29
C TYR A 61 7.72 13.11 -7.76
N SER A 62 6.55 13.53 -8.20
CA SER A 62 6.23 13.60 -9.61
C SER A 62 7.33 14.31 -10.39
N LYS A 63 7.73 13.76 -11.53
CA LYS A 63 8.67 14.41 -12.46
C LYS A 63 7.97 15.34 -13.45
N ASP A 64 6.64 15.37 -13.46
CA ASP A 64 5.84 16.33 -14.20
C ASP A 64 5.73 17.63 -13.38
N GLN A 65 6.46 18.65 -13.81
CA GLN A 65 6.49 19.95 -13.17
C GLN A 65 5.43 20.94 -13.73
N THR A 66 4.57 20.47 -14.63
CA THR A 66 3.52 21.31 -15.24
C THR A 66 2.35 21.57 -14.30
N ASN A 67 2.16 20.71 -13.29
CA ASN A 67 1.07 20.78 -12.34
C ASN A 67 1.55 21.33 -10.99
N GLN A 68 0.76 22.26 -10.42
CA GLN A 68 1.00 22.78 -9.07
C GLN A 68 0.78 21.74 -7.97
N SER A 69 -0.05 20.72 -8.24
CA SER A 69 -0.26 19.57 -7.36
C SER A 69 -0.47 18.30 -8.18
N SER A 70 0.14 17.20 -7.75
CA SER A 70 0.06 15.89 -8.41
C SER A 70 -0.91 14.96 -7.67
N PRO A 71 -1.50 13.96 -8.37
CA PRO A 71 -2.06 12.81 -7.66
C PRO A 71 -0.95 12.05 -6.94
N ALA A 72 -1.31 11.31 -5.89
CA ALA A 72 -0.35 10.48 -5.19
C ALA A 72 -0.86 9.05 -4.97
N VAL A 73 0.08 8.13 -4.80
CA VAL A 73 -0.20 6.79 -4.30
C VAL A 73 0.71 6.47 -3.13
N ILE A 74 0.12 6.02 -2.01
CA ILE A 74 0.87 5.47 -0.90
C ILE A 74 0.89 3.94 -1.02
N PHE A 75 2.07 3.32 -0.97
CA PHE A 75 2.24 1.88 -1.00
C PHE A 75 2.67 1.32 0.34
N PHE A 76 2.04 0.20 0.72
CA PHE A 76 2.39 -0.61 1.87
C PHE A 76 2.99 -1.93 1.40
N PHE A 77 4.14 -2.32 1.96
CA PHE A 77 4.84 -3.54 1.58
C PHE A 77 4.16 -4.81 2.11
N GLY A 78 4.42 -5.95 1.48
CA GLY A 78 4.01 -7.27 1.93
C GLY A 78 4.98 -7.87 2.94
N GLY A 79 4.65 -9.07 3.42
CA GLY A 79 5.48 -9.83 4.36
C GLY A 79 4.71 -10.32 5.58
N GLY A 80 3.40 -10.49 5.45
CA GLY A 80 2.52 -11.11 6.47
C GLY A 80 2.43 -10.34 7.77
N TRP A 81 2.70 -9.02 7.78
CA TRP A 81 2.86 -8.18 8.99
C TRP A 81 4.00 -8.65 9.92
N ASN A 82 4.78 -9.64 9.48
CA ASN A 82 5.91 -10.17 10.23
C ASN A 82 7.21 -9.43 9.92
N SER A 83 7.43 -9.12 8.65
CA SER A 83 8.66 -8.49 8.15
C SER A 83 8.38 -7.81 6.81
N GLY A 84 9.41 -7.20 6.21
CA GLY A 84 9.34 -6.54 4.92
C GLY A 84 10.04 -5.20 4.94
N SER A 85 9.95 -4.48 3.82
CA SER A 85 10.58 -3.18 3.66
C SER A 85 9.84 -2.36 2.59
N PRO A 86 9.75 -1.03 2.74
CA PRO A 86 9.22 -0.13 1.72
C PRO A 86 9.89 -0.29 0.35
N LYS A 87 11.12 -0.78 0.32
CA LYS A 87 11.89 -1.05 -0.91
C LYS A 87 11.18 -1.97 -1.91
N GLN A 88 10.21 -2.77 -1.45
CA GLN A 88 9.41 -3.64 -2.31
C GLN A 88 8.74 -2.90 -3.47
N PHE A 89 8.37 -1.62 -3.27
CA PHE A 89 7.69 -0.81 -4.27
C PHE A 89 8.56 0.30 -4.88
N GLU A 90 9.88 0.26 -4.70
CA GLU A 90 10.80 1.29 -5.22
C GLU A 90 10.80 1.35 -6.75
N SER A 91 10.71 0.20 -7.42
CA SER A 91 10.62 0.15 -8.88
C SER A 91 9.32 0.79 -9.39
N GLN A 92 8.20 0.54 -8.72
CA GLN A 92 6.91 1.16 -9.03
C GLN A 92 6.95 2.66 -8.77
N ALA A 93 7.60 3.10 -7.70
CA ALA A 93 7.80 4.52 -7.41
C ALA A 93 8.60 5.20 -8.52
N SER A 94 9.74 4.62 -8.91
CA SER A 94 10.59 5.13 -9.99
C SER A 94 9.92 5.11 -11.37
N TYR A 95 8.92 4.27 -11.56
CA TYR A 95 8.12 4.24 -12.79
C TYR A 95 7.03 5.30 -12.78
N LEU A 96 6.16 5.29 -11.76
CA LEU A 96 4.97 6.14 -11.69
C LEU A 96 5.30 7.63 -11.60
N ASN A 97 6.41 8.00 -10.93
CA ASN A 97 6.80 9.41 -10.81
C ASN A 97 7.11 10.06 -12.17
N LYS A 98 7.51 9.27 -13.19
CA LYS A 98 7.72 9.75 -14.57
C LYS A 98 6.41 10.11 -15.27
N TYR A 99 5.29 9.61 -14.78
CA TYR A 99 3.95 9.82 -15.34
C TYR A 99 3.11 10.81 -14.51
N GLY A 100 3.75 11.67 -13.78
CA GLY A 100 3.06 12.74 -13.07
C GLY A 100 2.43 12.33 -11.73
N VAL A 101 2.81 11.18 -11.17
CA VAL A 101 2.28 10.68 -9.89
C VAL A 101 3.35 10.78 -8.81
N THR A 102 3.07 11.46 -7.71
CA THR A 102 3.91 11.37 -6.50
C THR A 102 3.69 10.01 -5.83
N VAL A 103 4.78 9.32 -5.51
CA VAL A 103 4.70 8.01 -4.85
C VAL A 103 5.26 8.10 -3.44
N VAL A 104 4.53 7.53 -2.50
CA VAL A 104 4.92 7.48 -1.10
C VAL A 104 5.04 6.02 -0.69
N LEU A 105 6.22 5.60 -0.23
CA LEU A 105 6.43 4.27 0.31
C LEU A 105 6.39 4.36 1.83
N ALA A 106 5.38 3.73 2.44
CA ALA A 106 5.20 3.78 3.88
C ALA A 106 5.95 2.64 4.57
N ASP A 107 6.75 2.97 5.56
CA ASP A 107 7.23 2.01 6.55
C ASP A 107 6.18 1.89 7.66
N TYR A 108 6.12 0.74 8.31
CA TYR A 108 5.19 0.46 9.39
C TYR A 108 5.74 -0.61 10.33
N ARG A 109 5.19 -0.68 11.55
CA ARG A 109 5.59 -1.67 12.55
C ARG A 109 5.19 -3.08 12.13
N THR A 110 6.14 -4.00 12.28
CA THR A 110 5.96 -5.43 12.05
C THR A 110 6.41 -6.21 13.28
N GLN A 111 6.09 -7.49 13.32
CA GLN A 111 6.55 -8.35 14.40
C GLN A 111 8.08 -8.33 14.54
N LYS A 112 8.81 -8.38 13.42
CA LYS A 112 10.28 -8.46 13.43
C LYS A 112 10.96 -7.14 13.85
N ASN A 113 10.44 -5.99 13.42
CA ASN A 113 11.09 -4.70 13.67
C ASN A 113 10.61 -4.00 14.96
N ALA A 114 9.44 -4.38 15.49
CA ALA A 114 8.83 -3.72 16.63
C ALA A 114 8.14 -4.65 17.64
N GLY A 115 8.13 -5.98 17.41
CA GLY A 115 7.45 -6.94 18.27
C GLY A 115 5.92 -6.82 18.28
N THR A 116 5.33 -6.18 17.26
CA THR A 116 3.91 -5.83 17.21
C THR A 116 3.06 -6.90 16.52
N THR A 117 1.76 -6.79 16.70
CA THR A 117 0.75 -7.63 16.04
C THR A 117 0.30 -6.98 14.71
N PRO A 118 -0.53 -7.67 13.88
CA PRO A 118 -1.12 -7.07 12.68
C PRO A 118 -1.98 -5.82 12.97
N LYS A 119 -2.52 -5.70 14.18
CA LYS A 119 -3.36 -4.56 14.59
C LYS A 119 -2.58 -3.24 14.56
N GLU A 120 -1.36 -3.22 15.09
CA GLU A 120 -0.51 -2.04 15.09
C GLU A 120 -0.06 -1.66 13.67
N ALA A 121 0.17 -2.65 12.79
CA ALA A 121 0.46 -2.38 11.39
C ALA A 121 -0.70 -1.65 10.69
N LEU A 122 -1.96 -2.02 10.98
CA LEU A 122 -3.14 -1.32 10.46
C LEU A 122 -3.27 0.09 11.07
N MET A 123 -3.02 0.26 12.35
CA MET A 123 -2.99 1.59 12.99
C MET A 123 -2.00 2.49 12.28
N ASP A 124 -0.78 2.00 12.04
CA ASP A 124 0.27 2.74 11.35
C ASP A 124 -0.11 3.11 9.92
N ALA A 125 -0.72 2.19 9.17
CA ALA A 125 -1.18 2.46 7.81
C ALA A 125 -2.24 3.58 7.76
N LYS A 126 -3.16 3.61 8.73
CA LYS A 126 -4.18 4.65 8.83
C LYS A 126 -3.59 5.98 9.29
N SER A 127 -2.66 5.98 10.24
CA SER A 127 -1.90 7.17 10.65
C SER A 127 -1.11 7.75 9.47
N ALA A 128 -0.44 6.90 8.69
CA ALA A 128 0.30 7.30 7.49
C ALA A 128 -0.61 7.98 6.44
N MET A 129 -1.80 7.41 6.19
CA MET A 129 -2.80 8.01 5.29
C MET A 129 -3.29 9.38 5.78
N ARG A 130 -3.61 9.51 7.06
CA ARG A 130 -4.05 10.78 7.67
C ARG A 130 -2.97 11.83 7.59
N TYR A 131 -1.75 11.45 7.99
CA TYR A 131 -0.60 12.34 7.92
C TYR A 131 -0.34 12.84 6.50
N LEU A 132 -0.38 11.93 5.52
CA LEU A 132 -0.19 12.28 4.12
C LEU A 132 -1.24 13.27 3.63
N LYS A 133 -2.52 13.09 3.99
CA LYS A 133 -3.59 14.03 3.64
C LYS A 133 -3.42 15.40 4.29
N GLN A 134 -3.06 15.45 5.57
CA GLN A 134 -2.84 16.70 6.30
C GLN A 134 -1.67 17.51 5.72
N HIS A 135 -0.63 16.82 5.21
CA HIS A 135 0.58 17.45 4.70
C HIS A 135 0.67 17.48 3.16
N ALA A 136 -0.39 17.03 2.47
CA ALA A 136 -0.41 16.86 1.02
C ALA A 136 0.06 18.13 0.27
N MET A 137 -0.48 19.29 0.63
CA MET A 137 -0.14 20.56 -0.02
C MET A 137 1.33 20.94 0.16
N SER A 138 1.95 20.63 1.30
CA SER A 138 3.36 20.93 1.57
C SER A 138 4.34 20.09 0.74
N ILE A 139 3.85 19.01 0.14
CA ILE A 139 4.60 18.11 -0.76
C ILE A 139 4.03 18.12 -2.17
N HIS A 140 3.29 19.17 -2.56
CA HIS A 140 2.71 19.33 -3.88
C HIS A 140 1.79 18.18 -4.33
N VAL A 141 1.03 17.61 -3.40
CA VAL A 141 0.05 16.55 -3.63
C VAL A 141 -1.36 17.10 -3.47
N ASP A 142 -2.27 16.66 -4.33
CA ASP A 142 -3.70 16.94 -4.21
C ASP A 142 -4.31 15.97 -3.16
N PRO A 143 -4.80 16.46 -2.00
CA PRO A 143 -5.33 15.61 -0.95
C PRO A 143 -6.56 14.79 -1.36
N ASP A 144 -7.29 15.23 -2.39
CA ASP A 144 -8.46 14.53 -2.92
C ASP A 144 -8.11 13.48 -3.98
N LYS A 145 -6.82 13.37 -4.34
CA LYS A 145 -6.32 12.42 -5.34
C LYS A 145 -5.25 11.48 -4.76
N ILE A 146 -5.41 11.08 -3.51
CA ILE A 146 -4.51 10.12 -2.86
C ILE A 146 -5.10 8.72 -2.94
N LEU A 147 -4.36 7.81 -3.58
CA LEU A 147 -4.66 6.39 -3.69
C LEU A 147 -3.86 5.61 -2.65
N ALA A 148 -4.35 4.42 -2.29
CA ALA A 148 -3.57 3.48 -1.49
C ALA A 148 -3.34 2.18 -2.26
N GLY A 149 -2.16 1.61 -2.13
CA GLY A 149 -1.81 0.35 -2.78
C GLY A 149 -0.92 -0.51 -1.90
N GLY A 150 -0.73 -1.75 -2.31
CA GLY A 150 0.16 -2.67 -1.62
C GLY A 150 0.06 -4.10 -2.10
N GLY A 151 1.01 -4.94 -1.66
CA GLY A 151 1.07 -6.36 -1.99
C GLY A 151 0.81 -7.25 -0.78
N SER A 152 0.05 -8.35 -0.95
CA SER A 152 -0.18 -9.33 0.12
C SER A 152 -0.72 -8.66 1.39
N ALA A 153 -0.01 -8.76 2.52
CA ALA A 153 -0.34 -8.05 3.77
C ALA A 153 -0.37 -6.52 3.61
N GLY A 154 0.46 -5.94 2.73
CA GLY A 154 0.40 -4.50 2.39
C GLY A 154 -0.85 -4.15 1.59
N GLY A 155 -1.29 -5.05 0.72
CA GLY A 155 -2.59 -4.94 0.04
C GLY A 155 -3.77 -5.00 1.02
N HIS A 156 -3.66 -5.82 2.05
CA HIS A 156 -4.61 -5.80 3.18
C HIS A 156 -4.62 -4.42 3.84
N LEU A 157 -3.45 -3.89 4.24
CA LEU A 157 -3.36 -2.58 4.90
C LEU A 157 -3.99 -1.49 4.03
N ALA A 158 -3.70 -1.46 2.73
CA ALA A 158 -4.31 -0.52 1.79
C ALA A 158 -5.84 -0.64 1.79
N ALA A 159 -6.39 -1.84 1.66
CA ALA A 159 -7.83 -2.08 1.71
C ALA A 159 -8.43 -1.72 3.07
N ALA A 160 -7.75 -2.09 4.17
CA ALA A 160 -8.21 -1.85 5.53
C ALA A 160 -8.24 -0.35 5.90
N THR A 161 -7.40 0.52 5.28
CA THR A 161 -7.52 1.97 5.44
C THR A 161 -8.88 2.49 4.99
N ALA A 162 -9.48 1.84 3.98
CA ALA A 162 -10.79 2.18 3.44
C ALA A 162 -11.96 1.57 4.22
N PHE A 163 -11.80 0.35 4.72
CA PHE A 163 -12.94 -0.45 5.19
C PHE A 163 -12.96 -0.66 6.71
N CYS A 164 -11.81 -0.81 7.36
CA CYS A 164 -11.73 -1.18 8.78
C CYS A 164 -11.77 0.07 9.68
N HIS A 165 -12.98 0.56 9.98
CA HIS A 165 -13.15 1.84 10.68
C HIS A 165 -12.86 1.78 12.19
N GLN A 166 -13.01 0.61 12.83
CA GLN A 166 -12.92 0.46 14.29
C GLN A 166 -11.49 0.53 14.84
N ILE A 167 -10.51 0.06 14.06
CA ILE A 167 -9.11 0.03 14.48
C ILE A 167 -8.45 1.35 14.07
N ASN A 168 -8.09 2.18 15.06
CA ASN A 168 -7.38 3.45 14.86
C ASN A 168 -6.30 3.61 15.93
N ASN A 169 -5.26 4.37 15.60
CA ASN A 169 -4.32 4.82 16.60
C ASN A 169 -5.02 5.86 17.49
N PRO A 170 -4.95 5.72 18.84
CA PRO A 170 -5.57 6.68 19.76
C PRO A 170 -5.03 8.12 19.64
N GLU A 171 -3.82 8.28 19.10
CA GLU A 171 -3.17 9.59 18.93
C GLU A 171 -3.58 10.29 17.62
N ASP A 172 -4.29 9.60 16.72
CA ASP A 172 -4.71 10.15 15.43
C ASP A 172 -5.86 11.15 15.57
N ASP A 173 -5.81 12.24 14.79
CA ASP A 173 -6.99 13.09 14.55
C ASP A 173 -7.98 12.35 13.64
N LEU A 174 -9.04 11.82 14.23
CA LEU A 174 -10.07 11.06 13.52
C LEU A 174 -10.99 11.93 12.63
N ASN A 175 -10.90 13.27 12.71
CA ASN A 175 -11.57 14.17 11.77
C ASN A 175 -10.93 14.09 10.37
N VAL A 176 -9.69 13.64 10.29
CA VAL A 176 -9.00 13.36 9.02
C VAL A 176 -9.27 11.93 8.59
N SER A 177 -9.94 11.78 7.46
CA SER A 177 -10.28 10.45 6.92
C SER A 177 -9.05 9.68 6.45
N SER A 178 -8.93 8.40 6.84
CA SER A 178 -7.92 7.49 6.29
C SER A 178 -8.32 6.85 4.94
N ILE A 179 -9.54 7.11 4.44
CA ILE A 179 -10.08 6.48 3.24
C ILE A 179 -9.40 7.02 1.99
N PRO A 180 -8.75 6.19 1.15
CA PRO A 180 -8.14 6.63 -0.10
C PRO A 180 -9.21 6.90 -1.18
N LYS A 181 -8.81 7.60 -2.26
CA LYS A 181 -9.67 7.85 -3.41
C LYS A 181 -9.92 6.60 -4.26
N ALA A 182 -8.92 5.70 -4.33
CA ALA A 182 -9.00 4.41 -5.00
C ALA A 182 -7.93 3.46 -4.43
N LEU A 183 -8.04 2.18 -4.77
CA LEU A 183 -7.15 1.11 -4.30
C LEU A 183 -6.41 0.44 -5.45
N ILE A 184 -5.13 0.13 -5.26
CA ILE A 184 -4.27 -0.62 -6.19
C ILE A 184 -3.72 -1.85 -5.44
N LEU A 185 -4.30 -3.02 -5.67
CA LEU A 185 -4.10 -4.20 -4.83
C LEU A 185 -3.41 -5.32 -5.61
N PHE A 186 -2.21 -5.70 -5.15
CA PHE A 186 -1.43 -6.81 -5.71
C PHE A 186 -1.58 -8.03 -4.80
N ASN A 187 -2.23 -9.09 -5.29
CA ASN A 187 -2.53 -10.32 -4.54
C ASN A 187 -2.79 -10.04 -3.04
N PRO A 188 -3.75 -9.15 -2.72
CA PRO A 188 -3.98 -8.67 -1.36
C PRO A 188 -4.56 -9.78 -0.47
N VAL A 189 -4.28 -9.74 0.81
CA VAL A 189 -5.08 -10.46 1.81
C VAL A 189 -6.33 -9.62 2.09
N ILE A 190 -7.53 -10.11 1.83
CA ILE A 190 -8.79 -9.40 2.17
C ILE A 190 -9.67 -10.17 3.16
N ASP A 191 -9.43 -11.45 3.34
CA ASP A 191 -10.14 -12.28 4.32
C ASP A 191 -9.20 -12.73 5.44
N ASN A 192 -9.55 -12.38 6.67
CA ASN A 192 -8.89 -12.82 7.90
C ASN A 192 -9.87 -13.56 8.82
N GLY A 193 -11.03 -14.00 8.30
CA GLY A 193 -11.99 -14.83 9.02
C GLY A 193 -11.44 -16.23 9.32
N PRO A 194 -12.26 -17.13 9.88
CA PRO A 194 -11.85 -18.46 10.34
C PRO A 194 -11.12 -19.32 9.30
N HIS A 195 -11.38 -19.07 8.00
CA HIS A 195 -10.71 -19.74 6.88
C HIS A 195 -9.75 -18.83 6.11
N GLY A 196 -9.59 -17.60 6.57
CA GLY A 196 -8.77 -16.57 5.94
C GLY A 196 -7.32 -16.59 6.44
N TYR A 197 -6.49 -15.80 5.75
CA TYR A 197 -5.07 -15.72 6.08
C TYR A 197 -4.82 -15.08 7.45
N GLY A 198 -4.05 -15.77 8.28
CA GLY A 198 -3.57 -15.25 9.56
C GLY A 198 -4.63 -15.17 10.65
N PHE A 199 -5.74 -15.89 10.52
CA PHE A 199 -6.83 -15.91 11.50
C PHE A 199 -6.35 -16.08 12.94
N ASP A 200 -5.44 -17.04 13.21
CA ASP A 200 -4.94 -17.31 14.56
C ASP A 200 -4.28 -16.10 15.23
N ARG A 201 -3.75 -15.17 14.46
CA ARG A 201 -3.09 -13.96 14.95
C ARG A 201 -4.06 -12.80 15.21
N VAL A 202 -5.28 -12.88 14.63
CA VAL A 202 -6.26 -11.79 14.65
C VAL A 202 -7.64 -12.24 15.14
N LYS A 203 -7.79 -13.49 15.59
CA LYS A 203 -9.07 -14.14 15.92
C LYS A 203 -9.95 -13.30 16.85
N ASP A 204 -9.35 -12.59 17.81
CA ASP A 204 -10.07 -11.82 18.82
C ASP A 204 -10.66 -10.50 18.26
N TYR A 205 -10.15 -10.02 17.10
CA TYR A 205 -10.57 -8.78 16.47
C TYR A 205 -10.70 -8.88 14.93
N TYR A 206 -10.75 -10.10 14.37
CA TYR A 206 -10.75 -10.28 12.91
C TYR A 206 -11.91 -9.58 12.21
N ARG A 207 -13.08 -9.45 12.85
CA ARG A 207 -14.24 -8.78 12.27
C ARG A 207 -13.97 -7.30 11.98
N ASP A 208 -13.24 -6.64 12.85
CA ASP A 208 -12.86 -5.22 12.70
C ASP A 208 -11.61 -5.04 11.83
N PHE A 209 -10.84 -6.11 11.62
CA PHE A 209 -9.57 -6.12 10.92
C PHE A 209 -9.66 -6.58 9.46
N SER A 210 -10.57 -7.49 9.14
CA SER A 210 -10.69 -8.14 7.84
C SER A 210 -11.47 -7.25 6.85
N PRO A 211 -10.87 -6.80 5.74
CA PRO A 211 -11.54 -5.93 4.77
C PRO A 211 -12.87 -6.49 4.26
N ILE A 212 -12.93 -7.77 3.90
CA ILE A 212 -14.15 -8.39 3.33
C ILE A 212 -15.37 -8.30 4.26
N HIS A 213 -15.14 -8.31 5.57
CA HIS A 213 -16.22 -8.21 6.57
C HIS A 213 -16.73 -6.76 6.77
N ASN A 214 -16.05 -5.78 6.16
CA ASN A 214 -16.28 -4.35 6.38
C ASN A 214 -16.58 -3.58 5.09
N ILE A 215 -16.69 -4.25 3.93
CA ILE A 215 -17.04 -3.61 2.66
C ILE A 215 -18.45 -3.02 2.74
N LYS A 216 -18.58 -1.75 2.32
CA LYS A 216 -19.84 -1.02 2.25
C LYS A 216 -20.15 -0.57 0.83
N LYS A 217 -21.39 -0.15 0.59
CA LYS A 217 -21.89 0.27 -0.74
C LYS A 217 -21.04 1.39 -1.38
N ASP A 218 -20.53 2.30 -0.57
CA ASP A 218 -19.75 3.48 -1.03
C ASP A 218 -18.22 3.22 -0.98
N ALA A 219 -17.81 1.96 -1.16
CA ALA A 219 -16.41 1.57 -1.21
C ALA A 219 -15.64 2.31 -2.32
N PRO A 220 -14.41 2.74 -2.07
CA PRO A 220 -13.55 3.28 -3.12
C PRO A 220 -13.38 2.29 -4.28
N PRO A 221 -13.27 2.74 -5.54
CA PRO A 221 -12.97 1.86 -6.65
C PRO A 221 -11.62 1.19 -6.43
N ALA A 222 -11.50 -0.07 -6.86
CA ALA A 222 -10.31 -0.88 -6.67
C ALA A 222 -9.90 -1.59 -7.96
N ILE A 223 -8.59 -1.67 -8.20
CA ILE A 223 -8.01 -2.56 -9.20
C ILE A 223 -7.24 -3.66 -8.48
N PHE A 224 -7.43 -4.91 -8.93
CA PHE A 224 -6.77 -6.09 -8.39
C PHE A 224 -5.82 -6.68 -9.43
N PHE A 225 -4.61 -7.00 -9.00
CA PHE A 225 -3.64 -7.79 -9.75
C PHE A 225 -3.44 -9.11 -9.01
N LEU A 226 -3.86 -10.21 -9.65
CA LEU A 226 -3.84 -11.55 -9.07
C LEU A 226 -3.08 -12.49 -10.01
N GLY A 227 -2.23 -13.35 -9.46
CA GLY A 227 -1.63 -14.46 -10.19
C GLY A 227 -2.65 -15.57 -10.40
N SER A 228 -2.69 -16.18 -11.60
CA SER A 228 -3.59 -17.31 -11.91
C SER A 228 -3.32 -18.56 -11.08
N GLU A 229 -2.13 -18.68 -10.51
CA GLU A 229 -1.67 -19.82 -9.70
C GLU A 229 -1.42 -19.45 -8.23
N ASP A 230 -1.95 -18.30 -7.79
CA ASP A 230 -1.76 -17.87 -6.40
C ASP A 230 -2.67 -18.64 -5.45
N ASN A 231 -2.09 -19.69 -4.85
CA ASN A 231 -2.78 -20.57 -3.90
C ASN A 231 -3.07 -19.92 -2.54
N ILE A 232 -2.51 -18.75 -2.25
CA ILE A 232 -2.73 -18.00 -1.01
C ILE A 232 -3.95 -17.08 -1.16
N ALA A 233 -4.18 -16.58 -2.36
CA ALA A 233 -5.32 -15.72 -2.70
C ALA A 233 -6.56 -16.51 -3.16
N VAL A 234 -6.62 -17.81 -2.94
CA VAL A 234 -7.71 -18.72 -3.40
C VAL A 234 -9.10 -18.30 -2.90
N SER A 235 -9.18 -17.57 -1.80
CA SER A 235 -10.45 -16.98 -1.32
C SER A 235 -11.14 -16.06 -2.34
N TYR A 236 -10.42 -15.60 -3.37
CA TYR A 236 -10.95 -14.65 -4.38
C TYR A 236 -11.69 -15.31 -5.53
N THR A 237 -11.50 -16.62 -5.76
CA THR A 237 -12.29 -17.36 -6.75
C THR A 237 -13.78 -17.41 -6.36
N HIS A 238 -14.09 -17.24 -5.08
CA HIS A 238 -15.47 -17.17 -4.59
C HIS A 238 -16.15 -15.82 -4.84
N LEU A 239 -15.39 -14.73 -5.03
CA LEU A 239 -15.96 -13.42 -5.41
C LEU A 239 -16.54 -13.42 -6.83
N ARG A 240 -16.07 -14.31 -7.74
CA ARG A 240 -16.63 -14.50 -9.08
C ARG A 240 -17.93 -15.30 -9.11
N ALA A 241 -18.25 -16.02 -8.05
CA ALA A 241 -19.45 -16.87 -7.99
C ALA A 241 -20.72 -16.11 -7.57
N HIS A 242 -20.62 -14.82 -7.27
CA HIS A 242 -21.73 -13.96 -6.83
C HIS A 242 -21.98 -12.74 -7.73
N GLU A 243 -21.39 -12.71 -8.94
CA GLU A 243 -21.78 -11.82 -10.04
C GLU A 243 -22.85 -12.50 -10.89
#